data_5c4b9164ce9f5ff1162fe1fdcee9ace8
#
_entry.id   5c4b9164ce9f5ff1162fe1fdcee9ace8
#
_cell.length_a   1.000
_cell.length_b   1.000
_cell.length_c   1.000
_cell.angle_alpha   90.00
_cell.angle_beta   90.00
_cell.angle_gamma   90.00
#
_symmetry.space_group_name_H-M   'P 1'
#
loop_
_entity.id
_entity.type
_entity.pdbx_description
1 polymer ?
#
loop_
_entity_poly.entity_id
_entity_poly.type
_entity_poly.pdbx_seq_one_letter_code
_entity_poly.pdbx_strand_id
1 'polypeptide(L)'
;KNIVQRGNDSILQVIIFGLSLLFLVVLAETRTDLVDSWTETLDEETPNYFLFNIQEYNLKAISDYLEDEANISPDFTPLIRGRLLSARRPGSEGVNFDNLMEREANLTWQYDIPQSNTLADGQWWANADEVAEVSVDREIAESMNLEIGDELNFSAGGKTFSASVSSFREIEWQSFSPNFFFILSPAAGRDLPNSYITSIKVEDSDKLMNKFITRFPTIS
;
A
#
# COMPACT_ATOMS: atom_id res chain seq x y z
N LYS A 1 -18.13 54.01 40.94
CA LYS A 1 -17.47 53.74 39.69
C LYS A 1 -16.91 52.28 39.54
N ASN A 2 -16.54 51.65 40.67
CA ASN A 2 -15.88 50.31 40.63
C ASN A 2 -16.85 49.10 40.46
N ILE A 3 -18.16 49.27 40.72
CA ILE A 3 -19.11 48.13 40.62
C ILE A 3 -19.50 47.81 39.18
N VAL A 4 -19.58 48.82 38.33
CA VAL A 4 -19.92 48.62 36.89
C VAL A 4 -18.76 47.97 36.10
N GLN A 5 -17.50 48.29 36.44
CA GLN A 5 -16.33 47.67 35.83
C GLN A 5 -16.21 46.17 36.18
N ARG A 6 -16.48 45.81 37.45
CA ARG A 6 -16.48 44.38 37.86
C ARG A 6 -17.58 43.55 37.18
N GLY A 7 -18.73 44.17 36.89
CA GLY A 7 -19.81 43.49 36.15
C GLY A 7 -19.40 43.14 34.71
N ASN A 8 -18.76 44.06 34.04
CA ASN A 8 -18.30 43.83 32.64
C ASN A 8 -17.20 42.77 32.56
N ASP A 9 -16.28 42.73 33.52
CA ASP A 9 -15.22 41.70 33.56
C ASP A 9 -15.81 40.32 33.83
N SER A 10 -16.83 40.21 34.68
CA SER A 10 -17.52 38.93 34.93
C SER A 10 -18.32 38.44 33.72
N ILE A 11 -18.98 39.35 33.01
CA ILE A 11 -19.70 39.01 31.76
C ILE A 11 -18.72 38.50 30.70
N LEU A 12 -17.58 39.18 30.55
CA LEU A 12 -16.55 38.75 29.59
C LEU A 12 -16.00 37.35 29.93
N GLN A 13 -15.74 37.06 31.20
CA GLN A 13 -15.30 35.76 31.67
C GLN A 13 -16.33 34.66 31.37
N VAL A 14 -17.62 34.92 31.59
CA VAL A 14 -18.69 33.96 31.29
C VAL A 14 -18.79 33.69 29.79
N ILE A 15 -18.66 34.75 28.97
CA ILE A 15 -18.67 34.59 27.50
C ILE A 15 -17.46 33.75 27.01
N ILE A 16 -16.26 34.05 27.50
CA ILE A 16 -15.06 33.32 27.14
C ILE A 16 -15.17 31.86 27.58
N PHE A 17 -15.63 31.61 28.79
CA PHE A 17 -15.82 30.25 29.30
C PHE A 17 -16.89 29.49 28.50
N GLY A 18 -18.03 30.13 28.19
CA GLY A 18 -19.09 29.56 27.39
C GLY A 18 -18.64 29.24 25.98
N LEU A 19 -17.86 30.14 25.35
CA LEU A 19 -17.30 29.93 24.03
C LEU A 19 -16.28 28.79 24.01
N SER A 20 -15.44 28.71 25.05
CA SER A 20 -14.46 27.62 25.19
C SER A 20 -15.15 26.26 25.37
N LEU A 21 -16.22 26.20 26.17
CA LEU A 21 -17.01 25.00 26.37
C LEU A 21 -17.72 24.59 25.09
N LEU A 22 -18.32 25.55 24.37
CA LEU A 22 -18.93 25.29 23.05
C LEU A 22 -17.92 24.73 22.08
N PHE A 23 -16.72 25.30 22.03
CA PHE A 23 -15.66 24.83 21.16
C PHE A 23 -15.22 23.39 21.47
N LEU A 24 -15.11 23.06 22.77
CA LEU A 24 -14.79 21.69 23.20
C LEU A 24 -15.88 20.68 22.82
N VAL A 25 -17.16 21.08 22.96
CA VAL A 25 -18.29 20.20 22.55
C VAL A 25 -18.27 19.97 21.04
N VAL A 26 -18.10 21.05 20.26
CA VAL A 26 -18.02 20.93 18.79
C VAL A 26 -16.84 20.04 18.38
N LEU A 27 -15.67 20.19 19.01
CA LEU A 27 -14.53 19.32 18.72
C LEU A 27 -14.81 17.85 19.08
N ALA A 28 -15.48 17.59 20.20
CA ALA A 28 -15.80 16.24 20.63
C ALA A 28 -16.79 15.57 19.66
N GLU A 29 -17.85 16.28 19.27
CA GLU A 29 -18.84 15.79 18.28
C GLU A 29 -18.17 15.56 16.91
N THR A 30 -17.40 16.55 16.41
CA THR A 30 -16.72 16.41 15.11
C THR A 30 -15.76 15.21 15.08
N ARG A 31 -15.07 14.96 16.21
CA ARG A 31 -14.18 13.79 16.31
C ARG A 31 -14.98 12.49 16.21
N THR A 32 -16.09 12.41 16.92
CA THR A 32 -16.95 11.19 16.93
C THR A 32 -17.53 10.96 15.54
N ASP A 33 -18.14 11.98 14.93
CA ASP A 33 -18.72 11.88 13.60
C ASP A 33 -17.68 11.50 12.51
N LEU A 34 -16.45 12.03 12.60
CA LEU A 34 -15.39 11.68 11.67
C LEU A 34 -14.94 10.23 11.83
N VAL A 35 -14.78 9.75 13.06
CA VAL A 35 -14.38 8.36 13.32
C VAL A 35 -15.48 7.41 12.90
N ASP A 36 -16.73 7.69 13.24
CA ASP A 36 -17.87 6.84 12.88
C ASP A 36 -18.06 6.81 11.36
N SER A 37 -18.02 7.98 10.70
CA SER A 37 -18.12 8.08 9.24
C SER A 37 -16.98 7.34 8.53
N TRP A 38 -15.76 7.40 9.07
CA TRP A 38 -14.62 6.67 8.51
C TRP A 38 -14.76 5.16 8.72
N THR A 39 -15.24 4.74 9.89
CA THR A 39 -15.46 3.32 10.19
C THR A 39 -16.60 2.72 9.36
N GLU A 40 -17.66 3.51 9.08
CA GLU A 40 -18.76 3.10 8.20
C GLU A 40 -18.35 2.97 6.73
N THR A 41 -17.30 3.67 6.29
CA THR A 41 -16.78 3.55 4.91
C THR A 41 -15.83 2.37 4.73
N LEU A 42 -15.33 1.77 5.81
CA LEU A 42 -14.54 0.55 5.74
C LEU A 42 -15.49 -0.65 5.56
N ASP A 43 -15.25 -1.41 4.51
CA ASP A 43 -15.96 -2.65 4.26
C ASP A 43 -15.77 -3.62 5.45
N GLU A 44 -16.80 -4.36 5.84
CA GLU A 44 -16.69 -5.35 6.94
C GLU A 44 -15.58 -6.38 6.69
N GLU A 45 -15.19 -6.58 5.44
CA GLU A 45 -14.09 -7.46 5.04
C GLU A 45 -12.70 -6.78 5.02
N THR A 46 -12.62 -5.48 5.33
CA THR A 46 -11.33 -4.76 5.29
C THR A 46 -10.28 -5.43 6.19
N PRO A 47 -9.10 -5.79 5.67
CA PRO A 47 -8.03 -6.38 6.44
C PRO A 47 -7.58 -5.49 7.59
N ASN A 48 -7.30 -6.08 8.74
CA ASN A 48 -6.81 -5.38 9.93
C ASN A 48 -5.40 -5.79 10.35
N TYR A 49 -4.83 -6.80 9.69
CA TYR A 49 -3.45 -7.23 9.90
C TYR A 49 -2.70 -7.39 8.59
N PHE A 50 -1.43 -6.98 8.60
CA PHE A 50 -0.49 -7.22 7.52
C PHE A 50 0.63 -8.10 8.05
N LEU A 51 0.92 -9.19 7.36
CA LEU A 51 1.99 -10.13 7.68
C LEU A 51 3.11 -9.94 6.65
N PHE A 52 4.29 -9.59 7.13
CA PHE A 52 5.46 -9.31 6.31
C PHE A 52 6.57 -10.33 6.51
N ASN A 53 7.54 -10.33 5.58
CA ASN A 53 8.74 -11.15 5.65
C ASN A 53 8.45 -12.66 5.68
N ILE A 54 7.36 -13.07 5.03
CA ILE A 54 7.00 -14.47 4.89
C ILE A 54 7.94 -15.11 3.87
N GLN A 55 8.59 -16.20 4.25
CA GLN A 55 9.45 -16.96 3.36
C GLN A 55 8.66 -18.05 2.64
N GLU A 56 9.05 -18.39 1.41
CA GLU A 56 8.35 -19.36 0.57
C GLU A 56 8.07 -20.70 1.30
N TYR A 57 9.06 -21.19 2.05
CA TYR A 57 8.92 -22.44 2.80
C TYR A 57 7.89 -22.40 3.95
N ASN A 58 7.46 -21.21 4.36
CA ASN A 58 6.44 -20.99 5.40
C ASN A 58 5.02 -20.81 4.84
N LEU A 59 4.85 -20.55 3.54
CA LEU A 59 3.55 -20.24 2.94
C LEU A 59 2.48 -21.26 3.28
N LYS A 60 2.80 -22.54 3.05
CA LYS A 60 1.86 -23.61 3.34
C LYS A 60 1.52 -23.72 4.83
N ALA A 61 2.52 -23.64 5.71
CA ALA A 61 2.30 -23.75 7.15
C ALA A 61 1.48 -22.61 7.72
N ILE A 62 1.61 -21.39 7.14
CA ILE A 62 0.82 -20.21 7.53
C ILE A 62 -0.59 -20.34 7.00
N SER A 63 -0.76 -20.76 5.74
CA SER A 63 -2.08 -20.99 5.16
C SER A 63 -2.86 -22.03 5.96
N ASP A 64 -2.27 -23.20 6.20
CA ASP A 64 -2.89 -24.27 6.98
C ASP A 64 -3.26 -23.77 8.41
N TYR A 65 -2.39 -22.99 9.06
CA TYR A 65 -2.66 -22.44 10.40
C TYR A 65 -3.82 -21.42 10.40
N LEU A 66 -3.87 -20.50 9.45
CA LEU A 66 -4.91 -19.47 9.38
C LEU A 66 -6.26 -20.09 8.97
N GLU A 67 -6.25 -21.10 8.14
CA GLU A 67 -7.44 -21.85 7.76
C GLU A 67 -8.00 -22.65 8.93
N ASP A 68 -7.14 -23.39 9.66
CA ASP A 68 -7.54 -24.23 10.80
C ASP A 68 -8.04 -23.42 12.01
N GLU A 69 -7.36 -22.31 12.35
CA GLU A 69 -7.65 -21.54 13.57
C GLU A 69 -8.68 -20.41 13.36
N ALA A 70 -8.82 -19.91 12.13
CA ALA A 70 -9.65 -18.71 11.84
C ALA A 70 -10.52 -18.83 10.57
N ASN A 71 -10.45 -19.95 9.84
CA ASN A 71 -11.11 -20.12 8.53
C ASN A 71 -10.77 -19.01 7.53
N ILE A 72 -9.49 -18.57 7.56
CA ILE A 72 -8.97 -17.51 6.66
C ILE A 72 -8.07 -18.18 5.63
N SER A 73 -8.36 -17.95 4.33
CA SER A 73 -7.49 -18.34 3.22
C SER A 73 -6.68 -17.12 2.77
N PRO A 74 -5.41 -16.99 3.18
CA PRO A 74 -4.61 -15.81 2.84
C PRO A 74 -4.17 -15.82 1.38
N ASP A 75 -4.20 -14.65 0.75
CA ASP A 75 -3.56 -14.42 -0.55
C ASP A 75 -2.15 -13.85 -0.34
N PHE A 76 -1.14 -14.57 -0.83
CA PHE A 76 0.25 -14.21 -0.64
C PHE A 76 0.79 -13.49 -1.88
N THR A 77 1.15 -12.22 -1.69
CA THR A 77 1.75 -11.40 -2.74
C THR A 77 3.28 -11.40 -2.61
N PRO A 78 4.03 -11.71 -3.67
CA PRO A 78 5.49 -11.60 -3.67
C PRO A 78 5.93 -10.15 -3.42
N LEU A 79 6.91 -9.94 -2.55
CA LEU A 79 7.55 -8.67 -2.27
C LEU A 79 9.02 -8.76 -2.64
N ILE A 80 9.43 -8.05 -3.67
CA ILE A 80 10.81 -7.95 -4.14
C ILE A 80 11.34 -6.58 -3.71
N ARG A 81 12.40 -6.57 -2.91
CA ARG A 81 13.12 -5.34 -2.59
C ARG A 81 14.06 -5.01 -3.74
N GLY A 82 13.73 -3.97 -4.46
CA GLY A 82 14.47 -3.54 -5.63
C GLY A 82 14.74 -2.04 -5.62
N ARG A 83 15.37 -1.60 -6.68
CA ARG A 83 15.65 -0.19 -6.94
C ARG A 83 15.47 0.07 -8.43
N LEU A 84 14.79 1.16 -8.78
CA LEU A 84 14.77 1.65 -10.15
C LEU A 84 16.10 2.37 -10.42
N LEU A 85 16.82 1.95 -11.45
CA LEU A 85 18.12 2.49 -11.81
C LEU A 85 18.03 3.54 -12.93
N SER A 86 17.23 3.27 -13.95
CA SER A 86 17.07 4.17 -15.09
C SER A 86 15.78 3.85 -15.86
N ALA A 87 15.33 4.81 -16.61
CA ALA A 87 14.31 4.62 -17.63
C ALA A 87 14.87 5.09 -18.99
N ARG A 88 14.49 4.43 -20.06
CA ARG A 88 14.92 4.74 -21.40
C ARG A 88 13.76 4.65 -22.37
N ARG A 89 13.59 5.67 -23.19
CA ARG A 89 12.62 5.65 -24.30
C ARG A 89 13.28 5.11 -25.57
N PRO A 90 12.77 4.02 -26.18
CA PRO A 90 13.28 3.51 -27.42
C PRO A 90 13.27 4.59 -28.51
N GLY A 91 14.43 4.82 -29.18
CA GLY A 91 14.56 5.80 -30.25
C GLY A 91 14.86 7.24 -29.82
N SER A 92 14.98 7.54 -28.53
CA SER A 92 15.45 8.83 -28.01
C SER A 92 16.78 8.68 -27.30
N GLU A 93 17.72 9.61 -27.56
CA GLU A 93 18.96 9.69 -26.75
C GLU A 93 18.64 10.29 -25.38
N GLY A 94 18.62 9.40 -24.37
CA GLY A 94 18.77 9.78 -22.98
C GLY A 94 17.68 10.70 -22.42
N VAL A 95 16.52 10.17 -22.08
CA VAL A 95 15.68 10.81 -21.07
C VAL A 95 16.31 10.47 -19.73
N ASN A 96 17.15 11.37 -19.20
CA ASN A 96 17.69 11.23 -17.85
C ASN A 96 16.63 11.65 -16.84
N PHE A 97 16.15 10.68 -16.08
CA PHE A 97 15.23 10.91 -14.95
C PHE A 97 16.03 11.19 -13.68
N ASP A 98 16.84 12.26 -13.67
CA ASP A 98 17.82 12.57 -12.61
C ASP A 98 17.25 12.74 -11.20
N ASN A 99 15.94 12.89 -11.05
CA ASN A 99 15.33 13.20 -9.75
C ASN A 99 14.66 12.00 -9.04
N LEU A 100 14.59 10.83 -9.67
CA LEU A 100 13.93 9.62 -9.12
C LEU A 100 14.86 8.41 -9.04
N MET A 101 16.05 8.51 -9.58
CA MET A 101 17.08 7.47 -9.51
C MET A 101 17.60 7.33 -8.10
N GLU A 102 17.70 6.11 -7.63
CA GLU A 102 18.14 5.65 -6.30
C GLU A 102 17.04 5.49 -5.23
N ARG A 103 15.76 5.59 -5.56
CA ARG A 103 14.72 5.22 -4.61
C ARG A 103 14.61 3.71 -4.52
N GLU A 104 14.57 3.23 -3.29
CA GLU A 104 14.12 1.86 -3.04
C GLU A 104 12.71 1.72 -3.61
N ALA A 105 12.52 0.72 -4.45
CA ALA A 105 11.23 0.36 -5.02
C ALA A 105 10.85 -1.02 -4.52
N ASN A 106 9.72 -1.12 -3.85
CA ASN A 106 9.10 -2.40 -3.62
C ASN A 106 8.41 -2.82 -4.91
N LEU A 107 8.80 -3.98 -5.41
CA LEU A 107 8.26 -4.58 -6.63
C LEU A 107 7.48 -5.83 -6.27
N THR A 108 6.56 -6.20 -7.12
CA THR A 108 5.90 -7.51 -7.09
C THR A 108 5.84 -8.07 -8.50
N TRP A 109 5.50 -9.35 -8.64
CA TRP A 109 5.10 -9.93 -9.91
C TRP A 109 3.77 -10.66 -9.77
N GLN A 110 2.93 -10.59 -10.80
CA GLN A 110 1.61 -11.20 -10.77
C GLN A 110 1.17 -11.64 -12.17
N TYR A 111 0.32 -12.67 -12.25
CA TYR A 111 -0.33 -13.07 -13.50
C TYR A 111 -1.50 -12.18 -13.85
N ASP A 112 -2.34 -11.87 -12.88
CA ASP A 112 -3.58 -11.12 -13.03
C ASP A 112 -3.50 -9.74 -12.40
N ILE A 113 -4.37 -8.84 -12.82
CA ILE A 113 -4.50 -7.50 -12.23
C ILE A 113 -5.07 -7.67 -10.81
N PRO A 114 -4.43 -7.08 -9.78
CA PRO A 114 -4.99 -7.09 -8.44
C PRO A 114 -6.39 -6.46 -8.42
N GLN A 115 -7.28 -6.99 -7.58
CA GLN A 115 -8.67 -6.48 -7.47
C GLN A 115 -8.74 -5.02 -7.07
N SER A 116 -7.77 -4.53 -6.29
CA SER A 116 -7.64 -3.13 -5.88
C SER A 116 -7.02 -2.23 -6.95
N ASN A 117 -6.83 -2.72 -8.18
CA ASN A 117 -6.21 -1.96 -9.26
C ASN A 117 -7.10 -1.95 -10.50
N THR A 118 -7.14 -0.81 -11.17
CA THR A 118 -7.85 -0.65 -12.44
C THR A 118 -6.87 -0.27 -13.53
N LEU A 119 -6.96 -0.94 -14.68
CA LEU A 119 -6.15 -0.60 -15.85
C LEU A 119 -6.57 0.77 -16.38
N ALA A 120 -5.64 1.69 -16.44
CA ALA A 120 -5.88 3.07 -16.87
C ALA A 120 -5.51 3.29 -18.34
N ASP A 121 -4.40 2.69 -18.78
CA ASP A 121 -3.92 2.78 -20.16
C ASP A 121 -3.03 1.56 -20.50
N GLY A 122 -2.87 1.26 -21.80
CA GLY A 122 -2.09 0.14 -22.29
C GLY A 122 -2.81 -1.20 -22.17
N GLN A 123 -2.06 -2.27 -22.02
CA GLN A 123 -2.59 -3.64 -21.93
C GLN A 123 -1.85 -4.41 -20.84
N TRP A 124 -2.61 -5.24 -20.11
CA TRP A 124 -2.02 -6.24 -19.25
C TRP A 124 -1.38 -7.33 -20.12
N TRP A 125 -0.29 -7.93 -19.66
CA TRP A 125 0.46 -8.92 -20.42
C TRP A 125 -0.38 -10.13 -20.83
N ALA A 126 -0.25 -10.52 -22.10
CA ALA A 126 -0.87 -11.73 -22.64
C ALA A 126 0.04 -12.95 -22.47
N ASN A 127 1.37 -12.74 -22.55
CA ASN A 127 2.40 -13.78 -22.46
C ASN A 127 3.26 -13.55 -21.21
N ALA A 128 2.62 -13.66 -20.04
CA ALA A 128 3.22 -13.35 -18.74
C ALA A 128 4.55 -14.05 -18.45
N ASP A 129 4.75 -15.25 -18.98
CA ASP A 129 5.94 -16.09 -18.77
C ASP A 129 7.07 -15.87 -19.78
N GLU A 130 6.82 -15.14 -20.86
CA GLU A 130 7.76 -15.02 -22.00
C GLU A 130 8.36 -13.62 -22.12
N VAL A 131 7.57 -12.57 -21.82
CA VAL A 131 7.96 -11.18 -22.04
C VAL A 131 8.14 -10.46 -20.71
N ALA A 132 9.30 -9.81 -20.57
CA ALA A 132 9.60 -8.99 -19.40
C ALA A 132 8.90 -7.64 -19.52
N GLU A 133 7.76 -7.52 -18.86
CA GLU A 133 6.91 -6.32 -18.85
C GLU A 133 6.71 -5.78 -17.43
N VAL A 134 6.37 -4.52 -17.34
CA VAL A 134 6.04 -3.85 -16.09
C VAL A 134 4.80 -2.98 -16.25
N SER A 135 3.88 -3.11 -15.32
CA SER A 135 2.75 -2.22 -15.15
C SER A 135 3.08 -1.20 -14.05
N VAL A 136 2.86 0.07 -14.32
CA VAL A 136 3.25 1.19 -13.46
C VAL A 136 2.00 1.90 -12.93
N ASP A 137 2.05 2.35 -11.69
CA ASP A 137 1.06 3.28 -11.14
C ASP A 137 1.02 4.58 -11.95
N ARG A 138 -0.20 5.09 -12.24
CA ARG A 138 -0.39 6.27 -13.10
C ARG A 138 0.28 7.51 -12.54
N GLU A 139 0.16 7.78 -11.24
CA GLU A 139 0.74 8.98 -10.63
C GLU A 139 2.28 8.95 -10.71
N ILE A 140 2.86 7.78 -10.48
CA ILE A 140 4.31 7.57 -10.65
C ILE A 140 4.70 7.72 -12.12
N ALA A 141 3.96 7.14 -13.05
CA ALA A 141 4.23 7.25 -14.48
C ALA A 141 4.18 8.71 -14.96
N GLU A 142 3.18 9.47 -14.54
CA GLU A 142 3.04 10.91 -14.86
C GLU A 142 4.19 11.72 -14.24
N SER A 143 4.55 11.48 -12.98
CA SER A 143 5.65 12.16 -12.31
C SER A 143 7.00 11.92 -12.97
N MET A 144 7.16 10.76 -13.59
CA MET A 144 8.35 10.34 -14.34
C MET A 144 8.25 10.62 -15.85
N ASN A 145 7.12 11.12 -16.35
CA ASN A 145 6.86 11.30 -17.77
C ASN A 145 7.10 10.04 -18.61
N LEU A 146 6.66 8.88 -18.06
CA LEU A 146 6.76 7.57 -18.74
C LEU A 146 5.69 7.45 -19.83
N GLU A 147 6.04 6.71 -20.88
CA GLU A 147 5.12 6.31 -21.94
C GLU A 147 5.10 4.77 -22.08
N ILE A 148 4.00 4.23 -22.62
CA ILE A 148 3.92 2.80 -22.94
C ILE A 148 5.05 2.45 -23.93
N GLY A 149 5.79 1.39 -23.63
CA GLY A 149 6.96 0.95 -24.41
C GLY A 149 8.29 1.48 -23.88
N ASP A 150 8.31 2.38 -22.92
CA ASP A 150 9.55 2.78 -22.24
C ASP A 150 10.16 1.57 -21.53
N GLU A 151 11.49 1.48 -21.50
CA GLU A 151 12.24 0.43 -20.83
C GLU A 151 12.73 0.91 -19.47
N LEU A 152 12.31 0.23 -18.40
CA LEU A 152 12.75 0.47 -17.04
C LEU A 152 13.82 -0.53 -16.63
N ASN A 153 14.92 -0.03 -16.08
CA ASN A 153 16.01 -0.86 -15.56
C ASN A 153 15.95 -0.88 -14.04
N PHE A 154 15.91 -2.07 -13.47
CA PHE A 154 15.83 -2.31 -12.05
C PHE A 154 17.05 -3.06 -11.54
N SER A 155 17.28 -2.96 -10.23
CA SER A 155 18.20 -3.82 -9.50
C SER A 155 17.45 -4.47 -8.34
N ALA A 156 17.56 -5.79 -8.21
CA ALA A 156 17.02 -6.54 -7.08
C ALA A 156 17.92 -7.74 -6.77
N GLY A 157 18.21 -7.97 -5.49
CA GLY A 157 19.06 -9.09 -5.05
C GLY A 157 20.45 -9.14 -5.68
N GLY A 158 21.01 -7.97 -6.04
CA GLY A 158 22.32 -7.87 -6.69
C GLY A 158 22.30 -8.16 -8.20
N LYS A 159 21.15 -8.39 -8.80
CA LYS A 159 20.97 -8.55 -10.25
C LYS A 159 20.34 -7.31 -10.85
N THR A 160 20.72 -6.95 -12.06
CA THR A 160 20.05 -5.93 -12.86
C THR A 160 19.21 -6.60 -13.96
N PHE A 161 18.03 -6.05 -14.20
CA PHE A 161 17.12 -6.53 -15.25
C PHE A 161 16.32 -5.36 -15.81
N SER A 162 15.76 -5.57 -17.00
CA SER A 162 14.92 -4.57 -17.68
C SER A 162 13.53 -5.14 -17.91
N ALA A 163 12.54 -4.25 -17.91
CA ALA A 163 11.18 -4.55 -18.29
C ALA A 163 10.58 -3.39 -19.08
N SER A 164 9.78 -3.70 -20.12
CA SER A 164 9.06 -2.69 -20.89
C SER A 164 7.76 -2.29 -20.23
N VAL A 165 7.44 -1.00 -20.19
CA VAL A 165 6.16 -0.50 -19.69
C VAL A 165 5.04 -0.97 -20.63
N SER A 166 4.17 -1.84 -20.16
CA SER A 166 3.03 -2.38 -20.94
C SER A 166 1.72 -1.65 -20.61
N SER A 167 1.61 -1.13 -19.40
CA SER A 167 0.37 -0.51 -18.93
C SER A 167 0.58 0.45 -17.77
N PHE A 168 -0.42 1.34 -17.59
CA PHE A 168 -0.59 2.17 -16.42
C PHE A 168 -1.83 1.75 -15.64
N ARG A 169 -1.76 1.82 -14.30
CA ARG A 169 -2.83 1.42 -13.37
C ARG A 169 -3.20 2.55 -12.43
N GLU A 170 -4.44 2.57 -12.01
CA GLU A 170 -4.91 3.31 -10.85
C GLU A 170 -5.03 2.37 -9.68
N ILE A 171 -4.50 2.76 -8.52
CA ILE A 171 -4.45 1.95 -7.30
C ILE A 171 -5.47 2.49 -6.31
N GLU A 172 -6.35 1.60 -5.83
CA GLU A 172 -7.24 1.91 -4.72
C GLU A 172 -6.52 1.68 -3.38
N TRP A 173 -5.86 2.72 -2.89
CA TRP A 173 -5.08 2.65 -1.65
C TRP A 173 -5.93 2.38 -0.40
N GLN A 174 -7.24 2.66 -0.46
CA GLN A 174 -8.17 2.45 0.64
C GLN A 174 -8.61 0.99 0.80
N SER A 175 -8.26 0.12 -0.14
CA SER A 175 -8.58 -1.32 -0.10
C SER A 175 -7.85 -2.08 1.01
N PHE A 176 -6.83 -1.48 1.64
CA PHE A 176 -5.95 -2.15 2.61
C PHE A 176 -5.37 -3.48 2.12
N SER A 177 -5.26 -3.64 0.82
CA SER A 177 -4.56 -4.75 0.18
C SER A 177 -3.10 -4.39 -0.09
N PRO A 178 -2.18 -5.39 -0.17
CA PRO A 178 -0.81 -5.12 -0.58
C PRO A 178 -0.76 -4.51 -1.99
N ASN A 179 -0.37 -3.24 -2.10
CA ASN A 179 -0.27 -2.51 -3.35
C ASN A 179 1.16 -2.08 -3.64
N PHE A 180 1.49 -2.00 -4.93
CA PHE A 180 2.83 -1.71 -5.42
C PHE A 180 2.79 -0.74 -6.58
N PHE A 181 3.73 0.20 -6.62
CA PHE A 181 3.86 1.13 -7.75
C PHE A 181 4.26 0.42 -9.05
N PHE A 182 5.05 -0.65 -8.93
CA PHE A 182 5.53 -1.43 -10.06
C PHE A 182 5.12 -2.89 -9.89
N ILE A 183 4.38 -3.43 -10.85
CA ILE A 183 4.07 -4.86 -10.94
C ILE A 183 4.78 -5.40 -12.18
N LEU A 184 5.58 -6.43 -11.99
CA LEU A 184 6.31 -7.11 -13.04
C LEU A 184 5.49 -8.27 -13.61
N SER A 185 5.69 -8.58 -14.88
CA SER A 185 5.27 -9.87 -15.41
C SER A 185 6.06 -11.01 -14.73
N PRO A 186 5.53 -12.22 -14.61
CA PRO A 186 6.25 -13.38 -14.09
C PRO A 186 7.60 -13.62 -14.79
N ALA A 187 7.72 -13.37 -16.09
CA ALA A 187 8.97 -13.46 -16.84
C ALA A 187 10.06 -12.53 -16.27
N ALA A 188 9.69 -11.35 -15.78
CA ALA A 188 10.64 -10.38 -15.22
C ALA A 188 10.91 -10.60 -13.71
N GLY A 189 9.93 -11.13 -12.95
CA GLY A 189 9.98 -11.07 -11.49
C GLY A 189 10.13 -12.40 -10.76
N ARG A 190 9.68 -13.54 -11.35
CA ARG A 190 9.57 -14.83 -10.65
C ARG A 190 10.90 -15.33 -10.06
N ASP A 191 11.99 -15.18 -10.79
CA ASP A 191 13.31 -15.71 -10.41
C ASP A 191 14.12 -14.75 -9.53
N LEU A 192 13.52 -13.62 -9.12
CA LEU A 192 14.15 -12.66 -8.23
C LEU A 192 13.97 -13.06 -6.77
N PRO A 193 14.96 -12.78 -5.91
CA PRO A 193 14.82 -12.99 -4.49
C PRO A 193 13.63 -12.20 -3.94
N ASN A 194 12.70 -12.89 -3.31
CA ASN A 194 11.50 -12.29 -2.76
C ASN A 194 11.17 -12.84 -1.36
N SER A 195 10.37 -12.13 -0.64
CA SER A 195 9.56 -12.57 0.49
C SER A 195 8.10 -12.40 0.12
N TYR A 196 7.20 -12.85 0.96
CA TYR A 196 5.77 -12.68 0.72
C TYR A 196 5.16 -11.77 1.78
N ILE A 197 4.10 -11.07 1.37
CA ILE A 197 3.23 -10.25 2.20
C ILE A 197 1.80 -10.72 2.01
N THR A 198 1.01 -10.68 3.06
CA THR A 198 -0.44 -10.87 2.98
C THR A 198 -1.14 -9.92 3.93
N SER A 199 -2.37 -9.56 3.60
CA SER A 199 -3.29 -8.87 4.49
C SER A 199 -4.42 -9.82 4.87
N ILE A 200 -4.82 -9.81 6.15
CA ILE A 200 -5.87 -10.67 6.67
C ILE A 200 -6.82 -9.90 7.57
N LYS A 201 -8.05 -10.35 7.61
CA LYS A 201 -9.06 -9.88 8.57
C LYS A 201 -9.19 -10.91 9.69
N VAL A 202 -9.00 -10.46 10.93
CA VAL A 202 -9.14 -11.31 12.13
C VAL A 202 -10.10 -10.65 13.10
N GLU A 203 -11.20 -11.31 13.45
CA GLU A 203 -12.21 -10.76 14.36
C GLU A 203 -11.78 -10.83 15.84
N ASP A 204 -11.26 -11.97 16.33
CA ASP A 204 -10.75 -12.13 17.71
C ASP A 204 -9.22 -12.16 17.70
N SER A 205 -8.64 -10.96 17.53
CA SER A 205 -7.24 -10.76 17.14
C SER A 205 -6.21 -11.17 18.19
N ASP A 206 -6.45 -10.90 19.48
CA ASP A 206 -5.39 -10.99 20.50
C ASP A 206 -4.87 -12.41 20.76
N LYS A 207 -5.76 -13.38 20.80
CA LYS A 207 -5.37 -14.78 21.08
C LYS A 207 -4.75 -15.44 19.86
N LEU A 208 -5.34 -15.22 18.68
CA LEU A 208 -4.84 -15.80 17.43
C LEU A 208 -3.45 -15.26 17.11
N MET A 209 -3.28 -13.93 17.15
CA MET A 209 -2.03 -13.29 16.80
C MET A 209 -0.91 -13.58 17.80
N ASN A 210 -1.20 -13.69 19.10
CA ASN A 210 -0.20 -14.10 20.08
C ASN A 210 0.31 -15.54 19.85
N LYS A 211 -0.57 -16.47 19.51
CA LYS A 211 -0.19 -17.83 19.12
C LYS A 211 0.59 -17.84 17.80
N PHE A 212 0.14 -17.03 16.82
CA PHE A 212 0.78 -16.91 15.52
C PHE A 212 2.23 -16.43 15.64
N ILE A 213 2.47 -15.32 16.35
CA ILE A 213 3.81 -14.76 16.57
C ILE A 213 4.72 -15.75 17.30
N THR A 214 4.17 -16.50 18.26
CA THR A 214 4.94 -17.53 18.97
C THR A 214 5.36 -18.69 18.05
N ARG A 215 4.50 -19.06 17.10
CA ARG A 215 4.76 -20.16 16.16
C ARG A 215 5.64 -19.73 14.98
N PHE A 216 5.52 -18.47 14.54
CA PHE A 216 6.22 -17.91 13.39
C PHE A 216 7.01 -16.64 13.78
N PRO A 217 8.05 -16.73 14.59
CA PRO A 217 8.72 -15.57 15.18
C PRO A 217 9.50 -14.71 14.18
N THR A 218 9.71 -15.18 12.95
CA THR A 218 10.40 -14.44 11.87
C THR A 218 9.48 -13.55 11.06
N ILE A 219 8.16 -13.67 11.26
CA ILE A 219 7.14 -12.90 10.59
C ILE A 219 6.80 -11.68 11.45
N SER A 220 6.62 -10.52 10.82
CA SER A 220 6.31 -9.25 11.49
C SER A 220 5.05 -8.60 10.88
#